data_e65239c9183bab5171dbe98722118f90
#
_entry.id   e65239c9183bab5171dbe98722118f90
#
_cell.length_a   1.000
_cell.length_b   1.000
_cell.length_c   1.000
_cell.angle_alpha   90.00
_cell.angle_beta   90.00
_cell.angle_gamma   90.00
#
_symmetry.space_group_name_H-M   'P 1'
#
loop_
_entity.id
_entity.type
_entity.pdbx_description
1 polymer ?
#
loop_
_entity_poly.entity_id
_entity_poly.type
_entity_poly.pdbx_seq_one_letter_code
_entity_poly.pdbx_strand_id
1 'polypeptide(L)'
;MLRLFFAALFSFVCGVVGAAPLHERTPVFPAGMNGVARHRIPGLVVTPKGTVLAYCEARKNNSSDWGEIEVHLRRSSDGGRTWEPSLHIAHKAERMEGNPTKKEGGEREQTVNNPVAIVDRSTGAIEFLYCVNYERCFAMRSTDDGRTWSAPRDITSSFEPFRSKYDWKVIATGPGHGIQLRSGRLVVPIWLAYGKKGAHAPSATGTIYSDEHGNTWKAGEIAVPNEGEFKNPNETMIAELSDGRVLLVNRNTATRNRKILVTSSDGATGWSSPVFHEELWEPICMASVVSHPSAPGTLLFSNPHTLPLDAAGNPKPGGGGKRQNLTIKLSRDDGKTWPTSRVLEEGASAYSDLAVLEDGTVLCFFEAGSGIDCARFNLEWVQGR
;
A
#
# COMPACT_ATOMS: atom_id res chain seq x y z
N MET A 1 -32.98 69.56 19.70
CA MET A 1 -32.21 68.50 20.39
C MET A 1 -32.18 67.30 19.48
N LEU A 2 -31.06 67.10 18.75
CA LEU A 2 -30.87 66.01 17.79
C LEU A 2 -29.99 64.96 18.46
N ARG A 3 -30.52 63.74 18.71
CA ARG A 3 -29.76 62.62 19.27
C ARG A 3 -29.18 61.79 18.11
N LEU A 4 -27.85 61.82 17.95
CA LEU A 4 -27.11 60.93 17.10
C LEU A 4 -26.96 59.53 17.77
N PHE A 5 -27.49 58.48 17.13
CA PHE A 5 -27.18 57.11 17.49
C PHE A 5 -25.90 56.64 16.75
N PHE A 6 -24.85 56.39 17.48
CA PHE A 6 -23.67 55.67 16.96
C PHE A 6 -23.94 54.14 17.00
N ALA A 7 -24.06 53.53 15.84
CA ALA A 7 -24.08 52.08 15.71
C ALA A 7 -22.63 51.58 15.62
N ALA A 8 -22.16 50.87 16.64
CA ALA A 8 -20.89 50.20 16.61
C ALA A 8 -21.03 48.89 15.82
N LEU A 9 -20.38 48.81 14.66
CA LEU A 9 -20.23 47.57 13.90
C LEU A 9 -19.14 46.68 14.58
N PHE A 10 -19.56 45.62 15.25
CA PHE A 10 -18.65 44.56 15.69
C PHE A 10 -18.41 43.62 14.52
N SER A 11 -17.22 43.72 13.88
CA SER A 11 -16.74 42.73 12.93
C SER A 11 -16.30 41.49 13.71
N PHE A 12 -17.08 40.41 13.65
CA PHE A 12 -16.65 39.10 14.09
C PHE A 12 -15.64 38.56 13.09
N VAL A 13 -14.37 38.62 13.39
CA VAL A 13 -13.34 37.84 12.69
C VAL A 13 -13.48 36.41 13.18
N CYS A 14 -14.15 35.58 12.40
CA CYS A 14 -14.17 34.13 12.61
C CYS A 14 -12.79 33.59 12.26
N GLY A 15 -11.89 33.56 13.23
CA GLY A 15 -10.60 32.88 13.10
C GLY A 15 -10.89 31.41 12.92
N VAL A 16 -10.49 30.84 11.76
CA VAL A 16 -10.45 29.40 11.55
C VAL A 16 -9.39 28.86 12.51
N VAL A 17 -9.82 28.38 13.67
CA VAL A 17 -8.93 27.62 14.58
C VAL A 17 -8.63 26.30 13.87
N GLY A 18 -7.43 26.18 13.30
CA GLY A 18 -6.95 24.91 12.76
C GLY A 18 -7.02 23.82 13.84
N ALA A 19 -7.27 22.58 13.43
CA ALA A 19 -7.23 21.46 14.36
C ALA A 19 -5.86 21.37 15.03
N ALA A 20 -5.82 20.97 16.31
CA ALA A 20 -4.56 20.74 17.01
C ALA A 20 -3.82 19.54 16.35
N PRO A 21 -2.47 19.54 16.33
CA PRO A 21 -1.71 18.42 15.78
C PRO A 21 -2.00 17.14 16.57
N LEU A 22 -2.36 16.09 15.85
CA LEU A 22 -2.61 14.75 16.39
C LEU A 22 -1.44 13.83 15.99
N HIS A 23 -0.87 13.10 16.95
CA HIS A 23 0.04 11.99 16.71
C HIS A 23 -0.05 10.97 17.84
N GLU A 24 -0.58 9.80 17.52
CA GLU A 24 -0.72 8.65 18.43
C GLU A 24 -0.14 7.40 17.75
N ARG A 25 0.32 6.43 18.53
CA ARG A 25 0.88 5.17 18.03
C ARG A 25 0.43 4.00 18.88
N THR A 26 0.05 2.91 18.23
CA THR A 26 -0.41 1.67 18.88
C THR A 26 0.24 0.45 18.23
N PRO A 27 0.84 -0.49 19.00
CA PRO A 27 1.27 -1.77 18.46
C PRO A 27 0.06 -2.60 18.00
N VAL A 28 0.12 -3.09 16.75
CA VAL A 28 -0.97 -3.92 16.18
C VAL A 28 -0.56 -5.39 16.13
N PHE A 29 0.62 -5.69 15.62
CA PHE A 29 1.19 -7.03 15.63
C PHE A 29 2.57 -6.97 16.33
N PRO A 30 2.60 -7.06 17.66
CA PRO A 30 3.86 -7.09 18.40
C PRO A 30 4.74 -8.28 18.00
N ALA A 31 6.04 -8.13 18.16
CA ALA A 31 7.00 -9.20 17.93
C ALA A 31 6.65 -10.45 18.74
N GLY A 32 6.70 -11.63 18.10
CA GLY A 32 6.41 -12.91 18.74
C GLY A 32 4.93 -13.18 19.02
N MET A 33 4.01 -12.28 18.64
CA MET A 33 2.57 -12.48 18.83
C MET A 33 2.12 -13.81 18.19
N ASN A 34 1.38 -14.62 18.95
CA ASN A 34 0.87 -15.94 18.54
C ASN A 34 1.96 -16.93 18.07
N GLY A 35 3.20 -16.78 18.56
CA GLY A 35 4.34 -17.62 18.18
C GLY A 35 4.83 -17.42 16.75
N VAL A 36 4.44 -16.33 16.09
CA VAL A 36 4.89 -15.95 14.76
C VAL A 36 6.30 -15.36 14.84
N ALA A 37 7.24 -15.86 14.03
CA ALA A 37 8.62 -15.36 14.05
C ALA A 37 8.69 -13.90 13.63
N ARG A 38 7.90 -13.50 12.63
CA ARG A 38 7.86 -12.11 12.16
C ARG A 38 6.57 -11.78 11.42
N HIS A 39 5.97 -10.64 11.74
CA HIS A 39 4.91 -10.04 10.94
C HIS A 39 5.51 -9.05 9.93
N ARG A 40 5.09 -9.12 8.66
CA ARG A 40 5.58 -8.28 7.57
C ARG A 40 4.48 -7.94 6.59
N ILE A 41 4.78 -7.05 5.63
CA ILE A 41 3.92 -6.73 4.48
C ILE A 41 2.57 -6.18 4.95
N PRO A 42 2.57 -5.00 5.58
CA PRO A 42 1.37 -4.36 6.09
C PRO A 42 0.43 -3.94 4.97
N GLY A 43 -0.87 -4.10 5.21
CA GLY A 43 -1.94 -3.55 4.40
C GLY A 43 -3.07 -3.03 5.29
N LEU A 44 -3.72 -1.96 4.85
CA LEU A 44 -4.70 -1.21 5.64
C LEU A 44 -5.85 -0.70 4.77
N VAL A 45 -7.09 -0.93 5.20
CA VAL A 45 -8.27 -0.30 4.57
C VAL A 45 -9.28 0.15 5.61
N VAL A 46 -10.10 1.14 5.24
CA VAL A 46 -11.20 1.64 6.05
C VAL A 46 -12.51 1.36 5.33
N THR A 47 -13.46 0.73 6.02
CA THR A 47 -14.78 0.42 5.45
C THR A 47 -15.71 1.64 5.55
N PRO A 48 -16.84 1.68 4.80
CA PRO A 48 -17.83 2.75 4.91
C PRO A 48 -18.45 2.89 6.29
N LYS A 49 -18.33 1.86 7.15
CA LYS A 49 -18.77 1.92 8.56
C LYS A 49 -17.71 2.48 9.51
N GLY A 50 -16.54 2.88 8.98
CA GLY A 50 -15.42 3.36 9.78
C GLY A 50 -14.58 2.27 10.43
N THR A 51 -14.85 0.98 10.17
CA THR A 51 -14.01 -0.10 10.66
C THR A 51 -12.67 -0.09 9.90
N VAL A 52 -11.59 -0.16 10.65
CA VAL A 52 -10.24 -0.29 10.11
C VAL A 52 -9.86 -1.77 10.09
N LEU A 53 -9.42 -2.25 8.93
CA LEU A 53 -8.86 -3.59 8.76
C LEU A 53 -7.37 -3.48 8.53
N ALA A 54 -6.58 -4.00 9.46
CA ALA A 54 -5.12 -4.11 9.37
C ALA A 54 -4.75 -5.58 9.15
N TYR A 55 -4.00 -5.87 8.09
CA TYR A 55 -3.60 -7.22 7.73
C TYR A 55 -2.12 -7.27 7.33
N CYS A 56 -1.55 -8.46 7.43
CA CYS A 56 -0.14 -8.65 7.12
C CYS A 56 0.19 -10.13 6.88
N GLU A 57 1.38 -10.39 6.36
CA GLU A 57 1.99 -11.71 6.37
C GLU A 57 2.47 -12.07 7.78
N ALA A 58 2.08 -13.24 8.25
CA ALA A 58 2.56 -13.88 9.48
C ALA A 58 3.56 -14.98 9.11
N ARG A 59 4.85 -14.65 9.12
CA ARG A 59 5.96 -15.56 8.77
C ARG A 59 6.26 -16.45 9.96
N LYS A 60 5.89 -17.72 9.87
CA LYS A 60 5.84 -18.65 11.00
C LYS A 60 7.22 -19.01 11.55
N ASN A 61 8.15 -19.37 10.67
CA ASN A 61 9.40 -20.02 11.06
C ASN A 61 10.64 -19.14 10.85
N ASN A 62 10.55 -18.18 9.93
CA ASN A 62 11.68 -17.33 9.55
C ASN A 62 11.19 -16.02 8.91
N SER A 63 12.09 -15.19 8.40
CA SER A 63 11.77 -13.94 7.71
C SER A 63 11.81 -14.07 6.18
N SER A 64 11.96 -15.28 5.64
CA SER A 64 12.02 -15.53 4.19
C SER A 64 10.72 -15.14 3.50
N ASP A 65 10.81 -14.63 2.29
CA ASP A 65 9.67 -14.38 1.42
C ASP A 65 9.05 -15.68 0.86
N TRP A 66 9.71 -16.84 1.07
CA TRP A 66 9.34 -18.16 0.55
C TRP A 66 9.10 -19.21 1.64
N GLY A 67 9.04 -18.82 2.90
CA GLY A 67 8.78 -19.72 4.02
C GLY A 67 7.30 -20.04 4.22
N GLU A 68 7.00 -20.67 5.36
CA GLU A 68 5.63 -20.86 5.83
C GLU A 68 5.04 -19.52 6.25
N ILE A 69 4.08 -19.02 5.46
CA ILE A 69 3.47 -17.71 5.64
C ILE A 69 1.95 -17.86 5.64
N GLU A 70 1.32 -17.30 6.67
CA GLU A 70 -0.13 -17.10 6.78
C GLU A 70 -0.47 -15.63 6.60
N VAL A 71 -1.75 -15.30 6.39
CA VAL A 71 -2.25 -13.93 6.42
C VAL A 71 -3.08 -13.72 7.66
N HIS A 72 -2.66 -12.77 8.50
CA HIS A 72 -3.35 -12.37 9.70
C HIS A 72 -4.03 -11.02 9.53
N LEU A 73 -5.20 -10.87 10.16
CA LEU A 73 -6.00 -9.65 10.13
C LEU A 73 -6.45 -9.29 11.54
N ARG A 74 -6.44 -7.99 11.86
CA ARG A 74 -7.10 -7.41 13.04
C ARG A 74 -8.03 -6.30 12.62
N ARG A 75 -9.12 -6.13 13.36
CA ARG A 75 -10.13 -5.10 13.15
C ARG A 75 -10.07 -4.07 14.26
N SER A 76 -10.40 -2.83 13.93
CA SER A 76 -10.61 -1.74 14.89
C SER A 76 -11.91 -1.02 14.56
N SER A 77 -12.77 -0.81 15.55
CA SER A 77 -14.02 -0.06 15.41
C SER A 77 -13.94 1.37 15.97
N ASP A 78 -12.77 1.78 16.45
CA ASP A 78 -12.52 3.07 17.10
C ASP A 78 -11.45 3.90 16.37
N GLY A 79 -11.30 3.66 15.05
CA GLY A 79 -10.36 4.39 14.20
C GLY A 79 -8.89 4.03 14.47
N GLY A 80 -8.58 2.81 14.85
CA GLY A 80 -7.21 2.32 15.03
C GLY A 80 -6.63 2.56 16.43
N ARG A 81 -7.45 2.92 17.43
CA ARG A 81 -6.99 3.09 18.81
C ARG A 81 -6.85 1.76 19.54
N THR A 82 -7.85 0.89 19.37
CA THR A 82 -7.82 -0.48 19.92
C THR A 82 -8.10 -1.51 18.82
N TRP A 83 -7.64 -2.74 19.03
CA TRP A 83 -7.67 -3.78 18.01
C TRP A 83 -8.23 -5.08 18.56
N GLU A 84 -9.19 -5.66 17.85
CA GLU A 84 -9.74 -6.98 18.12
C GLU A 84 -8.64 -8.07 18.04
N PRO A 85 -8.87 -9.29 18.58
CA PRO A 85 -7.92 -10.39 18.45
C PRO A 85 -7.54 -10.68 16.99
N SER A 86 -6.32 -11.16 16.79
CA SER A 86 -5.81 -11.52 15.45
C SER A 86 -6.53 -12.76 14.91
N LEU A 87 -6.90 -12.71 13.66
CA LEU A 87 -7.54 -13.79 12.91
C LEU A 87 -6.62 -14.24 11.76
N HIS A 88 -6.43 -15.53 11.59
CA HIS A 88 -5.91 -16.12 10.36
C HIS A 88 -7.05 -16.19 9.34
N ILE A 89 -6.97 -15.49 8.21
CA ILE A 89 -8.09 -15.33 7.28
C ILE A 89 -7.92 -16.04 5.93
N ALA A 90 -6.73 -16.06 5.36
CA ALA A 90 -6.51 -16.50 3.99
C ALA A 90 -5.96 -17.92 3.91
N HIS A 91 -6.41 -18.65 2.90
CA HIS A 91 -5.95 -19.96 2.42
C HIS A 91 -5.71 -21.00 3.52
N LYS A 92 -6.79 -21.31 4.25
CA LYS A 92 -6.79 -22.37 5.29
C LYS A 92 -7.00 -23.78 4.72
N ALA A 93 -7.10 -23.87 3.39
CA ALA A 93 -7.42 -25.10 2.65
C ALA A 93 -6.19 -26.04 2.54
N GLU A 94 -6.37 -27.10 1.80
CA GLU A 94 -5.32 -28.06 1.47
C GLU A 94 -4.10 -27.37 0.81
N ARG A 95 -2.91 -27.84 1.12
CA ARG A 95 -1.67 -27.26 0.60
C ARG A 95 -1.55 -27.52 -0.90
N MET A 96 -1.02 -26.52 -1.58
CA MET A 96 -0.74 -26.57 -3.02
C MET A 96 0.72 -26.91 -3.28
N GLU A 97 0.99 -27.47 -4.45
CA GLU A 97 2.34 -27.64 -4.94
C GLU A 97 3.10 -26.30 -4.99
N GLY A 98 4.40 -26.34 -4.66
CA GLY A 98 5.23 -25.15 -4.63
C GLY A 98 5.62 -24.66 -6.03
N ASN A 99 5.86 -23.35 -6.17
CA ASN A 99 6.36 -22.78 -7.42
C ASN A 99 7.75 -23.36 -7.78
N PRO A 100 7.95 -23.87 -8.99
CA PRO A 100 9.23 -24.44 -9.43
C PRO A 100 10.38 -23.42 -9.47
N THR A 101 10.10 -22.12 -9.44
CA THR A 101 11.12 -21.05 -9.31
C THR A 101 11.54 -20.77 -7.87
N LYS A 102 10.93 -21.44 -6.88
CA LYS A 102 11.20 -21.28 -5.46
C LYS A 102 12.68 -21.52 -5.14
N LYS A 103 13.31 -20.59 -4.46
CA LYS A 103 14.74 -20.64 -4.09
C LYS A 103 14.97 -20.96 -2.62
N GLU A 104 13.99 -20.68 -1.78
CA GLU A 104 14.05 -20.76 -0.32
C GLU A 104 12.80 -21.46 0.22
N GLY A 105 12.85 -21.85 1.49
CA GLY A 105 11.78 -22.56 2.18
C GLY A 105 11.81 -24.08 1.94
N GLY A 106 11.16 -24.84 2.81
CA GLY A 106 11.03 -26.29 2.74
C GLY A 106 9.96 -26.72 1.72
N GLU A 107 10.05 -27.93 1.21
CA GLU A 107 9.07 -28.51 0.27
C GLU A 107 7.64 -28.53 0.85
N ARG A 108 7.51 -28.61 2.19
CA ARG A 108 6.21 -28.62 2.87
C ARG A 108 5.70 -27.23 3.29
N GLU A 109 6.47 -26.18 3.09
CA GLU A 109 6.07 -24.83 3.44
C GLU A 109 5.19 -24.22 2.35
N GLN A 110 4.13 -23.55 2.74
CA GLN A 110 3.25 -22.83 1.84
C GLN A 110 3.33 -21.33 2.11
N THR A 111 3.65 -20.58 1.08
CA THR A 111 3.75 -19.14 1.12
C THR A 111 2.41 -18.52 0.70
N VAL A 112 1.65 -17.97 1.65
CA VAL A 112 0.47 -17.13 1.36
C VAL A 112 0.92 -15.68 1.46
N ASN A 113 1.03 -15.00 0.31
CA ASN A 113 1.81 -13.77 0.20
C ASN A 113 1.08 -12.61 -0.46
N ASN A 114 1.61 -11.41 -0.24
CA ASN A 114 1.18 -10.16 -0.87
C ASN A 114 -0.32 -9.89 -0.74
N PRO A 115 -0.88 -9.87 0.48
CA PRO A 115 -2.29 -9.59 0.69
C PRO A 115 -2.65 -8.16 0.26
N VAL A 116 -3.81 -8.01 -0.37
CA VAL A 116 -4.40 -6.74 -0.77
C VAL A 116 -5.89 -6.75 -0.47
N ALA A 117 -6.36 -5.78 0.30
CA ALA A 117 -7.79 -5.52 0.43
C ALA A 117 -8.22 -4.35 -0.45
N ILE A 118 -9.46 -4.37 -0.87
CA ILE A 118 -10.13 -3.27 -1.55
C ILE A 118 -11.58 -3.20 -1.10
N VAL A 119 -12.03 -2.00 -0.77
CA VAL A 119 -13.40 -1.76 -0.31
C VAL A 119 -14.24 -1.25 -1.46
N ASP A 120 -15.28 -1.98 -1.80
CA ASP A 120 -16.34 -1.52 -2.69
C ASP A 120 -17.31 -0.65 -1.89
N ARG A 121 -17.18 0.66 -2.03
CA ARG A 121 -17.97 1.64 -1.28
C ARG A 121 -19.45 1.62 -1.67
N SER A 122 -19.78 1.13 -2.87
CA SER A 122 -21.18 1.07 -3.35
C SER A 122 -21.97 -0.07 -2.72
N THR A 123 -21.30 -1.17 -2.39
CA THR A 123 -21.93 -2.35 -1.78
C THR A 123 -21.56 -2.53 -0.31
N GLY A 124 -20.49 -1.89 0.15
CA GLY A 124 -19.88 -2.13 1.45
C GLY A 124 -19.10 -3.46 1.54
N ALA A 125 -18.99 -4.20 0.44
CA ALA A 125 -18.22 -5.43 0.39
C ALA A 125 -16.72 -5.15 0.40
N ILE A 126 -15.96 -6.10 0.92
CA ILE A 126 -14.50 -6.06 0.93
C ILE A 126 -14.01 -7.23 0.09
N GLU A 127 -13.29 -6.94 -0.98
CA GLU A 127 -12.54 -7.94 -1.73
C GLU A 127 -11.14 -8.07 -1.11
N PHE A 128 -10.70 -9.30 -0.89
CA PHE A 128 -9.42 -9.61 -0.33
C PHE A 128 -8.67 -10.55 -1.28
N LEU A 129 -7.59 -10.03 -1.87
CA LEU A 129 -6.76 -10.76 -2.82
C LEU A 129 -5.45 -11.15 -2.17
N TYR A 130 -4.92 -12.30 -2.55
CA TYR A 130 -3.62 -12.78 -2.10
C TYR A 130 -3.06 -13.81 -3.08
N CYS A 131 -1.75 -14.02 -3.04
CA CYS A 131 -1.12 -15.06 -3.84
C CYS A 131 -0.72 -16.26 -2.97
N VAL A 132 -0.61 -17.42 -3.60
CA VAL A 132 -0.07 -18.64 -2.99
C VAL A 132 1.16 -19.05 -3.80
N ASN A 133 2.28 -19.21 -3.11
CA ASN A 133 3.57 -19.61 -3.67
C ASN A 133 4.04 -18.71 -4.83
N TYR A 134 3.60 -17.43 -4.87
CA TYR A 134 3.86 -16.50 -5.98
C TYR A 134 3.47 -17.07 -7.37
N GLU A 135 2.54 -17.98 -7.42
CA GLU A 135 2.14 -18.68 -8.63
C GLU A 135 0.66 -18.56 -8.94
N ARG A 136 -0.17 -18.57 -7.91
CA ARG A 136 -1.62 -18.49 -8.04
C ARG A 136 -2.19 -17.34 -7.22
N CYS A 137 -3.18 -16.68 -7.78
CA CYS A 137 -3.89 -15.57 -7.13
C CYS A 137 -5.32 -15.97 -6.78
N PHE A 138 -5.74 -15.64 -5.57
CA PHE A 138 -7.06 -15.92 -5.04
C PHE A 138 -7.76 -14.64 -4.59
N ALA A 139 -9.09 -14.64 -4.64
CA ALA A 139 -9.96 -13.61 -4.10
C ALA A 139 -10.96 -14.20 -3.12
N MET A 140 -11.20 -13.52 -2.01
CA MET A 140 -12.26 -13.77 -1.04
C MET A 140 -13.07 -12.51 -0.85
N ARG A 141 -14.31 -12.64 -0.41
CA ARG A 141 -15.21 -11.52 -0.14
C ARG A 141 -15.74 -11.56 1.29
N SER A 142 -15.82 -10.39 1.92
CA SER A 142 -16.60 -10.16 3.13
C SER A 142 -17.72 -9.18 2.86
N THR A 143 -18.92 -9.46 3.39
CA THR A 143 -20.10 -8.57 3.37
C THR A 143 -20.55 -8.15 4.76
N ASP A 144 -19.83 -8.56 5.78
CA ASP A 144 -20.09 -8.29 7.19
C ASP A 144 -18.97 -7.49 7.88
N ASP A 145 -18.36 -6.61 7.11
CA ASP A 145 -17.34 -5.69 7.60
C ASP A 145 -16.04 -6.40 8.07
N GLY A 146 -15.64 -7.44 7.35
CA GLY A 146 -14.41 -8.20 7.59
C GLY A 146 -14.51 -9.22 8.74
N ARG A 147 -15.70 -9.55 9.23
CA ARG A 147 -15.87 -10.57 10.30
C ARG A 147 -15.78 -11.98 9.75
N THR A 148 -16.44 -12.24 8.64
CA THR A 148 -16.38 -13.52 7.94
C THR A 148 -16.01 -13.34 6.48
N TRP A 149 -15.50 -14.40 5.87
CA TRP A 149 -14.98 -14.40 4.52
C TRP A 149 -15.53 -15.58 3.73
N SER A 150 -15.82 -15.36 2.46
CA SER A 150 -16.21 -16.43 1.53
C SER A 150 -15.09 -17.46 1.36
N ALA A 151 -15.42 -18.62 0.78
CA ALA A 151 -14.39 -19.52 0.27
C ALA A 151 -13.50 -18.80 -0.77
N PRO A 152 -12.20 -19.12 -0.82
CA PRO A 152 -11.29 -18.58 -1.82
C PRO A 152 -11.71 -18.97 -3.24
N ARG A 153 -11.70 -18.02 -4.14
CA ARG A 153 -11.89 -18.23 -5.57
C ARG A 153 -10.57 -17.98 -6.29
N ASP A 154 -10.15 -18.96 -7.08
CA ASP A 154 -8.95 -18.81 -7.91
C ASP A 154 -9.23 -17.82 -9.05
N ILE A 155 -8.43 -16.78 -9.14
CA ILE A 155 -8.47 -15.73 -10.17
C ILE A 155 -7.18 -15.68 -10.99
N THR A 156 -6.34 -16.70 -10.93
CA THR A 156 -5.04 -16.75 -11.63
C THR A 156 -5.19 -16.55 -13.13
N SER A 157 -6.32 -16.99 -13.72
CA SER A 157 -6.62 -16.79 -15.14
C SER A 157 -6.65 -15.30 -15.54
N SER A 158 -6.90 -14.38 -14.60
CA SER A 158 -6.83 -12.94 -14.86
C SER A 158 -5.42 -12.44 -15.19
N PHE A 159 -4.38 -13.23 -14.90
CA PHE A 159 -3.00 -12.91 -15.22
C PHE A 159 -2.52 -13.49 -16.56
N GLU A 160 -3.24 -14.46 -17.14
CA GLU A 160 -2.84 -15.12 -18.39
C GLU A 160 -2.68 -14.16 -19.59
N PRO A 161 -3.53 -13.11 -19.76
CA PRO A 161 -3.34 -12.18 -20.87
C PRO A 161 -2.00 -11.46 -20.89
N PHE A 162 -1.36 -11.28 -19.71
CA PHE A 162 -0.04 -10.66 -19.62
C PHE A 162 1.06 -11.51 -20.29
N ARG A 163 0.91 -12.84 -20.40
CA ARG A 163 1.94 -13.73 -20.95
C ARG A 163 2.34 -13.38 -22.39
N SER A 164 1.43 -12.81 -23.15
CA SER A 164 1.73 -12.36 -24.51
C SER A 164 2.74 -11.20 -24.56
N LYS A 165 2.88 -10.45 -23.47
CA LYS A 165 3.81 -9.32 -23.33
C LYS A 165 4.95 -9.62 -22.35
N TYR A 166 4.69 -10.43 -21.35
CA TYR A 166 5.63 -10.74 -20.28
C TYR A 166 5.43 -12.19 -19.80
N ASP A 167 6.28 -13.13 -20.24
CA ASP A 167 6.18 -14.56 -19.90
C ASP A 167 6.56 -14.80 -18.43
N TRP A 168 5.67 -14.40 -17.54
CA TRP A 168 5.87 -14.48 -16.11
C TRP A 168 5.92 -15.94 -15.59
N LYS A 169 6.66 -16.15 -14.51
CA LYS A 169 6.72 -17.37 -13.70
C LYS A 169 6.37 -17.09 -12.25
N VAL A 170 6.36 -15.81 -11.87
CA VAL A 170 6.08 -15.31 -10.53
C VAL A 170 5.09 -14.17 -10.67
N ILE A 171 4.02 -14.21 -9.89
CA ILE A 171 2.99 -13.17 -9.80
C ILE A 171 2.79 -12.73 -8.35
N ALA A 172 2.46 -11.47 -8.16
CA ALA A 172 1.99 -10.97 -6.88
C ALA A 172 1.07 -9.76 -7.05
N THR A 173 0.15 -9.61 -6.12
CA THR A 173 -0.63 -8.40 -5.90
C THR A 173 0.17 -7.37 -5.12
N GLY A 174 -0.12 -6.09 -5.22
CA GLY A 174 0.41 -4.92 -4.52
C GLY A 174 1.86 -4.99 -4.02
N PRO A 175 2.11 -5.25 -2.71
CA PRO A 175 1.14 -5.41 -1.61
C PRO A 175 0.56 -4.08 -1.12
N GLY A 176 -0.18 -4.08 0.00
CA GLY A 176 -0.88 -2.94 0.55
C GLY A 176 -2.36 -2.98 0.22
N HIS A 177 -2.92 -1.95 -0.39
CA HIS A 177 -4.35 -1.91 -0.73
C HIS A 177 -4.60 -1.65 -2.22
N GLY A 178 -5.79 -2.05 -2.70
CA GLY A 178 -6.35 -1.61 -3.97
C GLY A 178 -7.34 -0.45 -3.75
N ILE A 179 -7.80 0.17 -4.84
CA ILE A 179 -8.73 1.30 -4.78
C ILE A 179 -9.99 1.06 -5.63
N GLN A 180 -11.10 1.63 -5.19
CA GLN A 180 -12.27 1.83 -6.03
C GLN A 180 -12.20 3.26 -6.61
N LEU A 181 -12.21 3.35 -7.94
CA LEU A 181 -12.28 4.61 -8.65
C LEU A 181 -13.67 5.25 -8.50
N ARG A 182 -13.77 6.55 -8.73
CA ARG A 182 -15.05 7.27 -8.78
C ARG A 182 -16.00 6.69 -9.84
N SER A 183 -15.47 6.06 -10.89
CA SER A 183 -16.25 5.32 -11.89
C SER A 183 -16.91 4.04 -11.35
N GLY A 184 -16.53 3.57 -10.16
CA GLY A 184 -16.95 2.30 -9.58
C GLY A 184 -15.99 1.14 -9.83
N ARG A 185 -15.05 1.26 -10.78
CA ARG A 185 -14.04 0.24 -11.06
C ARG A 185 -13.16 -0.04 -9.85
N LEU A 186 -12.96 -1.32 -9.53
CA LEU A 186 -11.96 -1.77 -8.57
C LEU A 186 -10.63 -2.01 -9.29
N VAL A 187 -9.53 -1.48 -8.76
CA VAL A 187 -8.20 -1.63 -9.35
C VAL A 187 -7.19 -2.10 -8.31
N VAL A 188 -6.43 -3.14 -8.66
CA VAL A 188 -5.37 -3.71 -7.82
C VAL A 188 -4.07 -3.67 -8.59
N PRO A 189 -3.01 -3.02 -8.06
CA PRO A 189 -1.67 -3.11 -8.64
C PRO A 189 -1.14 -4.54 -8.55
N ILE A 190 -0.36 -4.94 -9.55
CA ILE A 190 0.29 -6.25 -9.58
C ILE A 190 1.72 -6.12 -10.08
N TRP A 191 2.53 -7.12 -9.77
CA TRP A 191 3.82 -7.27 -10.41
C TRP A 191 4.04 -8.71 -10.87
N LEU A 192 4.86 -8.82 -11.92
CA LEU A 192 5.15 -10.06 -12.63
C LEU A 192 6.66 -10.23 -12.70
N ALA A 193 7.19 -11.45 -12.56
CA ALA A 193 8.62 -11.70 -12.73
C ALA A 193 8.90 -12.97 -13.52
N TYR A 194 10.08 -13.02 -14.17
CA TYR A 194 10.53 -14.20 -14.91
C TYR A 194 11.04 -15.34 -14.01
N GLY A 195 11.24 -15.08 -12.72
CA GLY A 195 11.76 -16.09 -11.80
C GLY A 195 13.27 -16.39 -11.97
N LYS A 196 14.02 -15.52 -12.67
CA LYS A 196 15.48 -15.55 -12.69
C LYS A 196 16.02 -14.83 -11.46
N LYS A 197 17.25 -14.90 -11.07
CA LYS A 197 17.88 -14.13 -10.00
C LYS A 197 16.97 -13.87 -8.77
N GLY A 198 16.79 -14.89 -7.94
CA GLY A 198 16.02 -14.76 -6.70
C GLY A 198 14.51 -14.78 -6.88
N ALA A 199 14.02 -15.33 -7.99
CA ALA A 199 12.63 -15.51 -8.36
C ALA A 199 11.84 -14.19 -8.60
N HIS A 200 12.18 -13.07 -7.96
CA HIS A 200 11.47 -11.79 -8.04
C HIS A 200 12.00 -10.84 -9.14
N ALA A 201 12.94 -11.29 -9.97
CA ALA A 201 13.57 -10.49 -11.02
C ALA A 201 13.90 -11.30 -12.27
N PRO A 202 14.01 -10.66 -13.46
CA PRO A 202 13.52 -9.32 -13.77
C PRO A 202 12.00 -9.21 -13.58
N SER A 203 11.48 -8.01 -13.32
CA SER A 203 10.06 -7.81 -13.04
C SER A 203 9.46 -6.61 -13.78
N ALA A 204 8.15 -6.64 -13.98
CA ALA A 204 7.33 -5.58 -14.55
C ALA A 204 6.08 -5.37 -13.70
N THR A 205 5.46 -4.19 -13.78
CA THR A 205 4.23 -3.89 -13.06
C THR A 205 3.07 -3.60 -13.99
N GLY A 206 1.87 -3.83 -13.50
CA GLY A 206 0.61 -3.56 -14.16
C GLY A 206 -0.52 -3.52 -13.16
N THR A 207 -1.74 -3.70 -13.62
CA THR A 207 -2.94 -3.77 -12.80
C THR A 207 -3.87 -4.88 -13.25
N ILE A 208 -4.64 -5.42 -12.32
CA ILE A 208 -5.89 -6.13 -12.60
C ILE A 208 -7.04 -5.29 -12.10
N TYR A 209 -8.20 -5.42 -12.73
CA TYR A 209 -9.37 -4.60 -12.40
C TYR A 209 -10.67 -5.39 -12.50
N SER A 210 -11.71 -4.86 -11.85
CA SER A 210 -13.07 -5.37 -11.93
C SER A 210 -14.07 -4.23 -12.13
N ASP A 211 -14.94 -4.36 -13.13
CA ASP A 211 -16.09 -3.49 -13.36
C ASP A 211 -17.38 -4.09 -12.79
N GLU A 212 -17.28 -5.26 -12.14
CA GLU A 212 -18.40 -6.07 -11.66
C GLU A 212 -18.28 -6.34 -10.16
N HIS A 213 -17.90 -5.32 -9.40
CA HIS A 213 -17.81 -5.39 -7.94
C HIS A 213 -16.97 -6.57 -7.43
N GLY A 214 -15.85 -6.91 -8.11
CA GLY A 214 -14.97 -8.02 -7.75
C GLY A 214 -15.48 -9.41 -8.17
N ASN A 215 -16.65 -9.52 -8.83
CA ASN A 215 -17.17 -10.82 -9.30
C ASN A 215 -16.28 -11.42 -10.39
N THR A 216 -15.77 -10.60 -11.28
CA THR A 216 -14.77 -10.99 -12.28
C THR A 216 -13.59 -10.04 -12.24
N TRP A 217 -12.39 -10.56 -12.55
CA TRP A 217 -11.16 -9.78 -12.64
C TRP A 217 -10.58 -9.89 -14.04
N LYS A 218 -10.05 -8.79 -14.56
CA LYS A 218 -9.46 -8.68 -15.89
C LYS A 218 -8.05 -8.12 -15.81
N ALA A 219 -7.17 -8.56 -16.73
CA ALA A 219 -5.86 -7.93 -16.90
C ALA A 219 -6.01 -6.50 -17.45
N GLY A 220 -5.23 -5.57 -16.89
CA GLY A 220 -4.91 -4.31 -17.55
C GLY A 220 -3.73 -4.48 -18.49
N GLU A 221 -2.96 -3.41 -18.69
CA GLU A 221 -1.71 -3.41 -19.46
C GLU A 221 -0.49 -3.44 -18.52
N ILE A 222 0.68 -3.75 -19.08
CA ILE A 222 1.95 -3.49 -18.39
C ILE A 222 2.12 -1.98 -18.27
N ALA A 223 2.18 -1.49 -17.03
CA ALA A 223 2.30 -0.07 -16.71
C ALA A 223 3.78 0.39 -16.73
N VAL A 224 4.66 -0.42 -16.12
CA VAL A 224 6.12 -0.16 -16.15
C VAL A 224 6.85 -1.43 -16.54
N PRO A 225 7.40 -1.49 -17.77
CA PRO A 225 8.23 -2.61 -18.21
C PRO A 225 9.64 -2.54 -17.60
N ASN A 226 10.34 -3.68 -17.59
CA ASN A 226 11.75 -3.75 -17.20
C ASN A 226 12.67 -3.40 -18.38
N GLU A 227 12.69 -2.16 -18.78
CA GLU A 227 13.41 -1.67 -19.96
C GLU A 227 14.28 -0.45 -19.66
N GLY A 228 15.27 -0.18 -20.51
CA GLY A 228 16.12 0.99 -20.41
C GLY A 228 16.69 1.21 -18.99
N GLU A 229 16.41 2.36 -18.41
CA GLU A 229 16.82 2.73 -17.04
C GLU A 229 15.84 2.23 -15.96
N PHE A 230 14.61 1.82 -16.31
CA PHE A 230 13.59 1.33 -15.39
C PHE A 230 13.83 -0.14 -15.04
N LYS A 231 14.57 -0.39 -13.93
CA LYS A 231 15.02 -1.74 -13.57
C LYS A 231 14.18 -2.36 -12.46
N ASN A 232 13.66 -3.54 -12.75
CA ASN A 232 12.90 -4.38 -11.83
C ASN A 232 11.80 -3.60 -11.07
N PRO A 233 10.89 -2.88 -11.77
CA PRO A 233 9.71 -2.34 -11.12
C PRO A 233 8.90 -3.52 -10.55
N ASN A 234 8.43 -3.38 -9.30
CA ASN A 234 7.68 -4.44 -8.64
C ASN A 234 6.62 -3.87 -7.70
N GLU A 235 6.72 -4.03 -6.39
CA GLU A 235 5.72 -3.60 -5.42
C GLU A 235 5.25 -2.16 -5.66
N THR A 236 3.96 -2.00 -5.87
CA THR A 236 3.37 -0.77 -6.41
C THR A 236 2.14 -0.39 -5.62
N MET A 237 2.02 0.90 -5.33
CA MET A 237 0.83 1.49 -4.75
C MET A 237 0.12 2.41 -5.73
N ILE A 238 -1.16 2.67 -5.43
CA ILE A 238 -2.10 3.29 -6.36
C ILE A 238 -2.90 4.39 -5.66
N ALA A 239 -3.15 5.50 -6.37
CA ALA A 239 -4.07 6.53 -5.92
C ALA A 239 -4.86 7.12 -7.11
N GLU A 240 -6.12 7.50 -6.89
CA GLU A 240 -6.88 8.29 -7.86
C GLU A 240 -6.63 9.78 -7.60
N LEU A 241 -6.25 10.51 -8.64
CA LEU A 241 -5.96 11.93 -8.61
C LEU A 241 -7.24 12.78 -8.63
N SER A 242 -7.12 14.08 -8.35
CA SER A 242 -8.26 14.98 -8.33
C SER A 242 -8.97 15.12 -9.68
N ASP A 243 -8.24 14.98 -10.77
CA ASP A 243 -8.74 15.00 -12.16
C ASP A 243 -9.28 13.66 -12.66
N GLY A 244 -9.27 12.61 -11.84
CA GLY A 244 -9.76 11.26 -12.18
C GLY A 244 -8.72 10.33 -12.77
N ARG A 245 -7.52 10.82 -13.08
CA ARG A 245 -6.43 9.92 -13.46
C ARG A 245 -5.99 9.05 -12.28
N VAL A 246 -5.40 7.93 -12.61
CA VAL A 246 -4.86 6.96 -11.65
C VAL A 246 -3.35 7.04 -11.68
N LEU A 247 -2.73 7.23 -10.53
CA LEU A 247 -1.28 7.25 -10.32
C LEU A 247 -0.81 5.90 -9.78
N LEU A 248 0.24 5.34 -10.37
CA LEU A 248 1.03 4.25 -9.76
C LEU A 248 2.39 4.78 -9.31
N VAL A 249 2.77 4.39 -8.10
CA VAL A 249 4.09 4.66 -7.51
C VAL A 249 4.81 3.33 -7.31
N ASN A 250 5.85 3.10 -8.11
CA ASN A 250 6.51 1.81 -8.24
C ASN A 250 7.85 1.79 -7.48
N ARG A 251 8.05 0.72 -6.69
CA ARG A 251 9.36 0.32 -6.21
C ARG A 251 10.19 -0.23 -7.37
N ASN A 252 11.51 0.00 -7.35
CA ASN A 252 12.41 -0.47 -8.39
C ASN A 252 13.86 -0.63 -7.87
N THR A 253 14.74 -1.18 -8.70
CA THR A 253 16.16 -1.34 -8.41
C THR A 253 17.07 -0.50 -9.32
N ALA A 254 16.52 0.51 -9.96
CA ALA A 254 17.27 1.42 -10.82
C ALA A 254 18.34 2.20 -10.02
N THR A 255 19.46 2.49 -10.67
CA THR A 255 20.58 3.20 -10.03
C THR A 255 20.29 4.64 -9.67
N ARG A 256 19.19 5.20 -10.20
CA ARG A 256 18.76 6.57 -9.90
C ARG A 256 18.22 6.74 -8.48
N ASN A 257 17.81 5.63 -7.81
CA ASN A 257 17.24 5.63 -6.46
C ASN A 257 16.06 6.61 -6.29
N ARG A 258 15.16 6.61 -7.27
CA ARG A 258 13.91 7.38 -7.29
C ARG A 258 12.72 6.46 -7.58
N LYS A 259 11.57 6.77 -7.02
CA LYS A 259 10.32 6.09 -7.38
C LYS A 259 9.98 6.33 -8.84
N ILE A 260 9.47 5.29 -9.51
CA ILE A 260 8.95 5.38 -10.87
C ILE A 260 7.45 5.66 -10.79
N LEU A 261 6.99 6.68 -11.51
CA LEU A 261 5.60 7.09 -11.59
C LEU A 261 5.07 6.91 -13.00
N VAL A 262 3.83 6.45 -13.10
CA VAL A 262 3.02 6.44 -14.34
C VAL A 262 1.59 6.82 -14.01
N THR A 263 0.87 7.35 -14.97
CA THR A 263 -0.57 7.67 -14.84
C THR A 263 -1.38 7.06 -15.97
N SER A 264 -2.65 6.75 -15.68
CA SER A 264 -3.64 6.27 -16.62
C SER A 264 -4.98 6.97 -16.40
N SER A 265 -5.81 7.07 -17.42
CA SER A 265 -7.16 7.64 -17.30
C SER A 265 -8.18 6.69 -16.67
N ASP A 266 -7.90 5.38 -16.66
CA ASP A 266 -8.84 4.35 -16.23
C ASP A 266 -8.24 3.32 -15.24
N GLY A 267 -6.95 3.46 -14.92
CA GLY A 267 -6.22 2.57 -14.01
C GLY A 267 -5.92 1.18 -14.57
N ALA A 268 -6.20 0.93 -15.84
CA ALA A 268 -6.01 -0.37 -16.48
C ALA A 268 -5.21 -0.29 -17.78
N THR A 269 -5.43 0.77 -18.58
CA THR A 269 -4.87 0.91 -19.93
C THR A 269 -4.32 2.30 -20.18
N GLY A 270 -3.62 2.50 -21.30
CA GLY A 270 -3.14 3.81 -21.73
C GLY A 270 -2.20 4.49 -20.72
N TRP A 271 -1.28 3.75 -20.13
CA TRP A 271 -0.31 4.26 -19.18
C TRP A 271 0.65 5.26 -19.83
N SER A 272 0.92 6.36 -19.14
CA SER A 272 1.94 7.33 -19.57
C SER A 272 3.32 6.68 -19.62
N SER A 273 4.27 7.31 -20.33
CA SER A 273 5.68 6.92 -20.21
C SER A 273 6.13 6.99 -18.76
N PRO A 274 6.89 5.99 -18.27
CA PRO A 274 7.43 6.02 -16.91
C PRO A 274 8.39 7.19 -16.69
N VAL A 275 8.34 7.79 -15.50
CA VAL A 275 9.25 8.86 -15.09
C VAL A 275 9.76 8.63 -13.68
N PHE A 276 11.01 9.00 -13.39
CA PHE A 276 11.51 9.08 -12.03
C PHE A 276 11.09 10.39 -11.38
N HIS A 277 10.65 10.31 -10.11
CA HIS A 277 10.26 11.50 -9.34
C HIS A 277 11.37 11.93 -8.40
N GLU A 278 11.96 13.11 -8.58
CA GLU A 278 13.18 13.53 -7.88
C GLU A 278 13.01 13.64 -6.34
N GLU A 279 11.83 13.99 -5.85
CA GLU A 279 11.58 14.13 -4.41
C GLU A 279 11.17 12.83 -3.71
N LEU A 280 10.86 11.75 -4.47
CA LEU A 280 10.47 10.45 -3.93
C LEU A 280 11.63 9.45 -4.02
N TRP A 281 12.37 9.32 -2.92
CA TRP A 281 13.55 8.46 -2.87
C TRP A 281 13.19 6.98 -2.83
N GLU A 282 14.05 6.17 -3.48
CA GLU A 282 13.90 4.72 -3.56
C GLU A 282 15.01 3.99 -2.80
N PRO A 283 14.76 3.59 -1.54
CA PRO A 283 15.69 2.77 -0.78
C PRO A 283 15.63 1.27 -1.13
N ILE A 284 14.98 0.88 -2.20
CA ILE A 284 14.55 -0.48 -2.56
C ILE A 284 13.59 -1.02 -1.49
N CYS A 285 12.53 -0.27 -1.26
CA CYS A 285 11.49 -0.60 -0.30
C CYS A 285 10.12 -0.18 -0.84
N MET A 286 9.07 -0.95 -0.52
CA MET A 286 7.70 -0.54 -0.78
C MET A 286 7.43 0.86 -0.20
N ALA A 287 6.54 1.58 -0.83
CA ALA A 287 5.98 2.85 -0.36
C ALA A 287 4.47 2.77 -0.37
N SER A 288 3.78 3.64 0.34
CA SER A 288 2.35 3.84 0.18
C SER A 288 2.03 5.24 -0.31
N VAL A 289 0.90 5.37 -1.00
CA VAL A 289 0.33 6.65 -1.43
C VAL A 289 -1.19 6.59 -1.31
N VAL A 290 -1.79 7.65 -0.74
CA VAL A 290 -3.25 7.78 -0.66
C VAL A 290 -3.68 9.20 -0.99
N SER A 291 -4.87 9.33 -1.60
CA SER A 291 -5.55 10.61 -1.78
C SER A 291 -6.32 10.97 -0.51
N HIS A 292 -6.28 12.23 -0.10
CA HIS A 292 -7.04 12.70 1.05
C HIS A 292 -8.48 13.04 0.62
N PRO A 293 -9.51 12.35 1.15
CA PRO A 293 -10.88 12.45 0.62
C PRO A 293 -11.50 13.86 0.76
N SER A 294 -11.15 14.57 1.83
CA SER A 294 -11.70 15.91 2.12
C SER A 294 -10.86 17.06 1.55
N ALA A 295 -9.76 16.77 0.84
CA ALA A 295 -8.85 17.79 0.31
C ALA A 295 -8.38 17.40 -1.10
N PRO A 296 -9.16 17.65 -2.15
CA PRO A 296 -8.81 17.33 -3.53
C PRO A 296 -7.41 17.84 -3.92
N GLY A 297 -6.66 17.04 -4.67
CA GLY A 297 -5.26 17.30 -5.03
C GLY A 297 -4.25 17.04 -3.92
N THR A 298 -4.73 16.68 -2.72
CA THR A 298 -3.84 16.35 -1.59
C THR A 298 -3.54 14.86 -1.59
N LEU A 299 -2.25 14.51 -1.68
CA LEU A 299 -1.73 13.16 -1.53
C LEU A 299 -0.81 13.07 -0.31
N LEU A 300 -0.87 11.92 0.36
CA LEU A 300 0.11 11.52 1.36
C LEU A 300 0.92 10.34 0.83
N PHE A 301 2.21 10.35 1.11
CA PHE A 301 3.14 9.30 0.72
C PHE A 301 3.97 8.88 1.93
N SER A 302 4.27 7.59 2.07
CA SER A 302 5.11 7.06 3.13
C SER A 302 6.14 6.07 2.60
N ASN A 303 7.40 6.22 3.00
CA ASN A 303 8.46 5.22 2.85
C ASN A 303 9.66 5.55 3.75
N PRO A 304 10.63 4.62 3.94
CA PRO A 304 11.93 4.96 4.51
C PRO A 304 12.64 5.99 3.63
N HIS A 305 12.90 7.17 4.16
CA HIS A 305 13.50 8.28 3.40
C HIS A 305 15.02 8.25 3.50
N THR A 306 15.63 7.28 2.82
CA THR A 306 17.09 7.06 2.83
C THR A 306 17.60 6.76 1.43
N LEU A 307 18.88 7.05 1.22
CA LEU A 307 19.64 6.67 0.03
C LEU A 307 20.77 5.70 0.42
N PRO A 308 21.24 4.86 -0.51
CA PRO A 308 22.48 4.11 -0.27
C PRO A 308 23.65 5.06 -0.11
N LEU A 309 24.57 4.72 0.78
CA LEU A 309 25.76 5.53 1.07
C LEU A 309 27.03 4.75 0.70
N ASP A 310 28.08 5.48 0.31
CA ASP A 310 29.43 4.94 0.17
C ASP A 310 30.12 4.79 1.54
N ALA A 311 31.36 4.33 1.56
CA ALA A 311 32.14 4.16 2.79
C ALA A 311 32.44 5.48 3.52
N ALA A 312 32.40 6.61 2.81
CA ALA A 312 32.59 7.95 3.37
C ALA A 312 31.27 8.59 3.86
N GLY A 313 30.11 7.91 3.66
CA GLY A 313 28.82 8.41 4.06
C GLY A 313 28.11 9.28 3.03
N ASN A 314 28.60 9.38 1.80
CA ASN A 314 27.96 10.16 0.74
C ASN A 314 26.94 9.31 -0.03
N PRO A 315 25.84 9.91 -0.52
CA PRO A 315 24.90 9.22 -1.40
C PRO A 315 25.62 8.67 -2.65
N LYS A 316 25.34 7.38 -2.96
CA LYS A 316 25.88 6.73 -4.17
C LYS A 316 24.73 6.17 -5.04
N PRO A 317 24.90 6.13 -6.36
CA PRO A 317 23.94 5.50 -7.25
C PRO A 317 23.82 3.98 -7.04
N GLY A 318 22.57 3.48 -7.09
CA GLY A 318 22.29 2.06 -7.03
C GLY A 318 22.42 1.44 -5.63
N GLY A 319 21.83 0.26 -5.49
CA GLY A 319 21.72 -0.43 -4.20
C GLY A 319 20.60 0.12 -3.31
N GLY A 320 20.34 -0.58 -2.19
CA GLY A 320 19.31 -0.21 -1.23
C GLY A 320 19.81 0.75 -0.17
N GLY A 321 19.00 1.74 0.18
CA GLY A 321 19.16 2.54 1.39
C GLY A 321 18.84 1.72 2.65
N LYS A 322 19.27 2.20 3.81
CA LYS A 322 18.86 1.61 5.09
C LYS A 322 17.34 1.73 5.25
N ARG A 323 16.69 0.69 5.77
CA ARG A 323 15.26 0.72 6.09
C ARG A 323 15.04 1.33 7.47
N GLN A 324 15.04 2.66 7.50
CA GLN A 324 14.85 3.52 8.68
C GLN A 324 14.35 4.90 8.23
N ASN A 325 14.02 5.78 9.15
CA ASN A 325 13.49 7.13 8.89
C ASN A 325 12.22 7.07 8.03
N LEU A 326 11.22 6.28 8.48
CA LEU A 326 9.92 6.29 7.83
C LEU A 326 9.35 7.70 7.83
N THR A 327 9.17 8.27 6.66
CA THR A 327 8.80 9.66 6.48
C THR A 327 7.46 9.77 5.78
N ILE A 328 6.58 10.61 6.32
CA ILE A 328 5.34 11.03 5.67
C ILE A 328 5.64 12.27 4.83
N LYS A 329 5.27 12.24 3.56
CA LYS A 329 5.33 13.40 2.67
C LYS A 329 3.93 13.84 2.28
N LEU A 330 3.74 15.12 2.05
CA LEU A 330 2.48 15.75 1.69
C LEU A 330 2.65 16.53 0.38
N SER A 331 1.82 16.21 -0.60
CA SER A 331 1.61 16.97 -1.83
C SER A 331 0.22 17.64 -1.79
N ARG A 332 0.09 18.77 -2.47
CA ARG A 332 -1.19 19.49 -2.65
C ARG A 332 -1.50 19.79 -4.13
N ASP A 333 -0.79 19.15 -5.03
CA ASP A 333 -0.84 19.36 -6.48
C ASP A 333 -0.88 18.03 -7.27
N ASP A 334 -1.59 17.03 -6.71
CA ASP A 334 -1.70 15.68 -7.28
C ASP A 334 -0.35 14.96 -7.45
N GLY A 335 0.56 15.17 -6.51
CA GLY A 335 1.85 14.48 -6.47
C GLY A 335 2.91 15.05 -7.40
N LYS A 336 2.71 16.25 -7.95
CA LYS A 336 3.73 16.91 -8.78
C LYS A 336 4.90 17.40 -7.96
N THR A 337 4.63 17.91 -6.73
CA THR A 337 5.65 18.32 -5.76
C THR A 337 5.32 17.80 -4.36
N TRP A 338 6.36 17.63 -3.52
CA TRP A 338 6.25 17.10 -2.16
C TRP A 338 6.99 17.99 -1.14
N PRO A 339 6.61 19.28 -1.02
CA PRO A 339 7.39 20.28 -0.26
C PRO A 339 7.35 20.08 1.25
N THR A 340 6.39 19.31 1.76
CA THR A 340 6.22 19.08 3.19
C THR A 340 6.52 17.63 3.52
N SER A 341 7.34 17.40 4.55
CA SER A 341 7.64 16.07 5.04
C SER A 341 7.89 16.06 6.55
N ARG A 342 7.53 14.94 7.20
CA ARG A 342 7.82 14.71 8.61
C ARG A 342 8.20 13.26 8.86
N VAL A 343 9.27 13.04 9.62
CA VAL A 343 9.67 11.70 10.07
C VAL A 343 8.63 11.19 11.06
N LEU A 344 8.08 10.00 10.79
CA LEU A 344 7.16 9.28 11.65
C LEU A 344 7.91 8.35 12.61
N GLU A 345 8.97 7.67 12.12
CA GLU A 345 9.79 6.71 12.87
C GLU A 345 11.24 6.86 12.42
N GLU A 346 12.12 7.27 13.34
CA GLU A 346 13.55 7.44 13.07
C GLU A 346 14.28 6.10 13.03
N GLY A 347 13.81 5.13 13.82
CA GLY A 347 14.40 3.82 13.97
C GLY A 347 14.17 2.90 12.77
N ALA A 348 14.47 1.61 12.98
CA ALA A 348 14.26 0.56 11.98
C ALA A 348 12.79 0.49 11.58
N SER A 349 12.53 0.80 10.32
CA SER A 349 11.19 0.83 9.73
C SER A 349 11.30 0.45 8.25
N ALA A 350 10.30 -0.23 7.70
CA ALA A 350 10.38 -0.70 6.33
C ALA A 350 9.08 -0.44 5.55
N TYR A 351 8.29 -1.47 5.26
CA TYR A 351 7.05 -1.33 4.53
C TYR A 351 6.01 -0.58 5.34
N SER A 352 5.17 0.17 4.67
CA SER A 352 4.06 0.91 5.28
C SER A 352 2.87 0.94 4.35
N ASP A 353 1.67 1.05 4.93
CA ASP A 353 0.45 1.33 4.19
C ASP A 353 -0.35 2.44 4.87
N LEU A 354 -0.99 3.28 4.07
CA LEU A 354 -1.73 4.46 4.48
C LEU A 354 -3.23 4.29 4.25
N ALA A 355 -4.03 4.84 5.14
CA ALA A 355 -5.47 5.02 4.93
C ALA A 355 -5.92 6.34 5.57
N VAL A 356 -7.07 6.87 5.17
CA VAL A 356 -7.63 8.10 5.73
C VAL A 356 -9.05 7.81 6.24
N LEU A 357 -9.32 8.17 7.48
CA LEU A 357 -10.64 8.10 8.09
C LEU A 357 -11.55 9.24 7.58
N GLU A 358 -12.84 9.10 7.77
CA GLU A 358 -13.82 10.10 7.35
C GLU A 358 -13.60 11.48 7.99
N ASP A 359 -13.12 11.50 9.24
CA ASP A 359 -12.78 12.72 9.97
C ASP A 359 -11.47 13.39 9.52
N GLY A 360 -10.78 12.81 8.52
CA GLY A 360 -9.51 13.30 8.00
C GLY A 360 -8.28 12.78 8.76
N THR A 361 -8.45 11.97 9.81
CA THR A 361 -7.34 11.30 10.48
C THR A 361 -6.65 10.35 9.53
N VAL A 362 -5.35 10.46 9.42
CA VAL A 362 -4.50 9.57 8.61
C VAL A 362 -3.97 8.44 9.47
N LEU A 363 -4.05 7.23 8.96
CA LEU A 363 -3.47 6.04 9.54
C LEU A 363 -2.25 5.62 8.73
N CYS A 364 -1.15 5.29 9.41
CA CYS A 364 0.02 4.65 8.82
C CYS A 364 0.28 3.34 9.57
N PHE A 365 0.08 2.24 8.88
CA PHE A 365 0.37 0.91 9.38
C PHE A 365 1.71 0.46 8.83
N PHE A 366 2.73 0.22 9.69
CA PHE A 366 4.11 0.11 9.25
C PHE A 366 4.94 -0.88 10.05
N GLU A 367 5.90 -1.49 9.38
CA GLU A 367 6.92 -2.33 10.02
C GLU A 367 7.81 -1.48 10.93
N ALA A 368 7.81 -1.79 12.24
CA ALA A 368 8.54 -1.09 13.28
C ALA A 368 9.43 -2.10 14.02
N GLY A 369 10.72 -2.10 13.72
CA GLY A 369 11.63 -3.11 14.26
C GLY A 369 11.22 -4.53 13.85
N SER A 370 10.74 -5.33 14.82
CA SER A 370 10.30 -6.72 14.61
C SER A 370 8.78 -6.91 14.62
N GLY A 371 8.01 -5.85 14.83
CA GLY A 371 6.54 -5.85 14.83
C GLY A 371 5.96 -4.93 13.77
N ILE A 372 4.63 -4.73 13.83
CA ILE A 372 3.91 -3.76 13.00
C ILE A 372 3.04 -2.89 13.90
N ASP A 373 3.21 -1.58 13.77
CA ASP A 373 2.48 -0.57 14.50
C ASP A 373 1.53 0.21 13.60
N CYS A 374 0.52 0.85 14.19
CA CYS A 374 -0.34 1.83 13.55
C CYS A 374 -0.12 3.20 14.19
N ALA A 375 0.29 4.17 13.40
CA ALA A 375 0.29 5.57 13.79
C ALA A 375 -0.98 6.26 13.28
N ARG A 376 -1.51 7.18 14.08
CA ARG A 376 -2.67 8.04 13.78
C ARG A 376 -2.21 9.49 13.85
N PHE A 377 -2.43 10.26 12.81
CA PHE A 377 -2.04 11.67 12.75
C PHE A 377 -2.97 12.46 11.82
N ASN A 378 -2.86 13.78 11.87
CA ASN A 378 -3.58 14.69 10.97
C ASN A 378 -2.61 15.52 10.10
N LEU A 379 -3.16 16.28 9.17
CA LEU A 379 -2.35 17.11 8.26
C LEU A 379 -1.58 18.19 9.02
N GLU A 380 -2.12 18.73 10.12
CA GLU A 380 -1.46 19.71 10.97
C GLU A 380 -0.18 19.14 11.58
N TRP A 381 -0.21 17.88 12.02
CA TRP A 381 1.00 17.23 12.49
C TRP A 381 2.04 17.11 11.38
N VAL A 382 1.67 16.67 10.17
CA VAL A 382 2.62 16.58 9.04
C VAL A 382 3.26 17.92 8.72
N GLN A 383 2.49 19.01 8.85
CA GLN A 383 2.93 20.39 8.57
C GLN A 383 3.77 21.02 9.69
N GLY A 384 3.88 20.38 10.85
CA GLY A 384 4.62 20.91 12.02
C GLY A 384 3.92 22.10 12.69
N ARG A 385 2.60 22.16 12.57
CA ARG A 385 1.77 23.24 13.12
C ARG A 385 1.23 22.89 14.50
#